data_9927473caf1ec64cba8edc598852b17d
#
_entry.id   9927473caf1ec64cba8edc598852b17d
#
_cell.length_a   1.000
_cell.length_b   1.000
_cell.length_c   1.000
_cell.angle_alpha   90.00
_cell.angle_beta   90.00
_cell.angle_gamma   90.00
#
_symmetry.space_group_name_H-M   'P 1'
#
loop_
_entity.id
_entity.type
_entity.pdbx_description
1 polymer ?
#
loop_
_entity_poly.entity_id
_entity_poly.type
_entity_poly.pdbx_seq_one_letter_code
_entity_poly.pdbx_strand_id
1 'polypeptide(L)'
;MFTWRPRHAHSTRDFQAYSPTWDPVGQGYKSVTLDISHAATSGSDALAMARSLGPTLRHLHLTDGVPGPLDDHLLPGQGNQDCAGVLKHMVATGFEAGGGQVVVEVTTRSMTAAQRLEGLASALAFAREHLEGGEPAHIPEPTRKRYRRG
;
A
#
# COMPACT_ATOMS: atom_id res chain seq x y z
N MET A 1 -2.52 11.59 -7.61
CA MET A 1 -3.76 11.27 -6.89
C MET A 1 -4.58 10.38 -7.80
N PHE A 2 -4.59 9.08 -7.53
CA PHE A 2 -5.50 8.17 -8.23
C PHE A 2 -6.91 8.58 -7.86
N THR A 3 -7.65 9.15 -8.77
CA THR A 3 -9.07 9.38 -8.55
C THR A 3 -9.84 8.15 -8.99
N TRP A 4 -10.14 7.36 -8.02
CA TRP A 4 -10.95 6.18 -8.07
C TRP A 4 -12.42 6.55 -8.08
N ARG A 5 -13.19 6.06 -9.04
CA ARG A 5 -14.64 6.14 -9.02
C ARG A 5 -15.20 4.73 -9.00
N PRO A 6 -15.92 4.35 -7.93
CA PRO A 6 -16.69 3.12 -7.96
C PRO A 6 -17.72 3.20 -9.07
N ARG A 7 -17.76 2.24 -9.97
CA ARG A 7 -18.94 2.03 -10.80
C ARG A 7 -20.04 1.50 -9.89
N HIS A 8 -21.15 2.19 -9.81
CA HIS A 8 -22.32 1.75 -9.08
C HIS A 8 -22.74 0.37 -9.57
N ALA A 9 -22.45 -0.65 -8.80
CA ALA A 9 -23.04 -1.94 -8.98
C ALA A 9 -24.43 -1.91 -8.34
N HIS A 10 -25.47 -2.02 -9.12
CA HIS A 10 -26.78 -2.40 -8.63
C HIS A 10 -26.75 -3.86 -8.20
N SER A 11 -26.25 -4.13 -7.01
CA SER A 11 -26.33 -5.43 -6.38
C SER A 11 -26.18 -5.28 -4.88
N THR A 12 -27.12 -5.87 -4.16
CA THR A 12 -27.21 -5.93 -2.70
C THR A 12 -26.15 -6.81 -2.03
N ARG A 13 -25.03 -7.09 -2.69
CA ARG A 13 -23.86 -7.78 -2.15
C ARG A 13 -22.62 -7.04 -2.58
N ASP A 14 -21.83 -6.67 -1.61
CA ASP A 14 -20.61 -5.90 -1.61
C ASP A 14 -19.53 -6.31 -2.63
N PHE A 15 -19.77 -6.09 -3.90
CA PHE A 15 -18.74 -6.11 -4.92
C PHE A 15 -18.38 -4.67 -5.28
N GLN A 16 -17.35 -4.18 -4.70
CA GLN A 16 -16.69 -2.99 -5.22
C GLN A 16 -15.78 -3.44 -6.36
N ALA A 17 -16.30 -3.37 -7.58
CA ALA A 17 -15.45 -3.54 -8.75
C ALA A 17 -14.72 -2.23 -9.02
N TYR A 18 -13.43 -2.27 -8.93
CA TYR A 18 -12.56 -1.14 -9.18
C TYR A 18 -12.05 -1.23 -10.62
N SER A 19 -12.36 -0.24 -11.38
CA SER A 19 -11.75 -0.06 -12.68
C SER A 19 -10.99 1.26 -12.63
N PRO A 20 -9.67 1.24 -12.58
CA PRO A 20 -8.89 2.46 -12.71
C PRO A 20 -9.21 3.04 -14.08
N THR A 21 -9.82 4.19 -14.07
CA THR A 21 -10.21 4.87 -15.31
C THR A 21 -9.07 5.70 -15.86
N TRP A 22 -7.89 5.70 -15.18
CA TRP A 22 -6.87 6.65 -15.50
C TRP A 22 -5.49 6.32 -14.89
N ASP A 23 -4.49 6.30 -15.75
CA ASP A 23 -3.09 6.14 -15.38
C ASP A 23 -2.47 7.52 -15.09
N PRO A 24 -1.92 7.78 -13.89
CA PRO A 24 -1.28 9.04 -13.54
C PRO A 24 0.09 9.23 -14.19
N VAL A 25 0.67 8.16 -14.75
CA VAL A 25 1.97 8.22 -15.41
C VAL A 25 1.89 9.14 -16.63
N GLY A 26 2.80 10.10 -16.72
CA GLY A 26 2.85 11.02 -17.86
C GLY A 26 1.82 12.16 -17.84
N GLN A 27 0.99 12.29 -16.81
CA GLN A 27 -0.05 13.36 -16.73
C GLN A 27 0.47 14.71 -16.20
N GLY A 28 1.75 14.80 -15.88
CA GLY A 28 2.35 16.06 -15.43
C GLY A 28 2.06 16.44 -13.98
N TYR A 29 1.58 15.50 -13.15
CA TYR A 29 1.38 15.76 -11.74
C TYR A 29 2.70 15.99 -11.02
N LYS A 30 2.68 16.95 -10.08
CA LYS A 30 3.84 17.24 -9.22
C LYS A 30 4.01 16.21 -8.10
N SER A 31 2.93 15.56 -7.69
CA SER A 31 2.91 14.57 -6.61
C SER A 31 1.87 13.50 -6.92
N VAL A 32 2.28 12.25 -6.78
CA VAL A 32 1.44 11.08 -7.01
C VAL A 32 1.51 10.15 -5.80
N THR A 33 0.40 9.57 -5.43
CA THR A 33 0.29 8.43 -4.53
C THR A 33 0.16 7.17 -5.40
N LEU A 34 1.02 6.19 -5.16
CA LEU A 34 0.89 4.86 -5.73
C LEU A 34 0.30 3.92 -4.68
N ASP A 35 -0.78 3.26 -5.01
CA ASP A 35 -1.35 2.17 -4.24
C ASP A 35 -1.09 0.85 -4.98
N ILE A 36 -0.40 -0.08 -4.30
CA ILE A 36 0.03 -1.33 -4.94
C ILE A 36 -1.16 -2.26 -5.20
N SER A 37 -2.18 -2.29 -4.30
CA SER A 37 -3.39 -3.08 -4.55
C SER A 37 -4.19 -2.54 -5.74
N HIS A 38 -4.30 -1.22 -5.87
CA HIS A 38 -4.95 -0.61 -7.03
C HIS A 38 -4.20 -0.90 -8.34
N ALA A 39 -2.87 -0.91 -8.31
CA ALA A 39 -2.06 -1.32 -9.47
C ALA A 39 -2.38 -2.77 -9.84
N ALA A 40 -2.39 -3.69 -8.86
CA ALA A 40 -2.75 -5.09 -9.07
C ALA A 40 -4.13 -5.26 -9.67
N THR A 41 -5.14 -4.62 -9.06
CA THR A 41 -6.55 -4.66 -9.51
C THR A 41 -6.70 -4.20 -10.96
N SER A 42 -5.90 -3.23 -11.38
CA SER A 42 -5.89 -2.74 -12.76
C SER A 42 -5.11 -3.64 -13.74
N GLY A 43 -4.46 -4.68 -13.25
CA GLY A 43 -3.55 -5.51 -14.03
C GLY A 43 -2.24 -4.80 -14.39
N SER A 44 -1.89 -3.73 -13.66
CA SER A 44 -0.65 -2.99 -13.83
C SER A 44 0.46 -3.56 -12.95
N ASP A 45 1.70 -3.31 -13.32
CA ASP A 45 2.89 -3.63 -12.53
C ASP A 45 3.29 -2.42 -11.68
N ALA A 46 3.17 -2.55 -10.36
CA ALA A 46 3.46 -1.47 -9.42
C ALA A 46 4.92 -1.02 -9.48
N LEU A 47 5.87 -1.94 -9.70
CA LEU A 47 7.29 -1.59 -9.82
C LEU A 47 7.56 -0.80 -11.11
N ALA A 48 6.96 -1.21 -12.23
CA ALA A 48 7.07 -0.46 -13.48
C ALA A 48 6.44 0.95 -13.35
N MET A 49 5.30 1.06 -12.66
CA MET A 49 4.67 2.35 -12.37
C MET A 49 5.55 3.22 -11.46
N ALA A 50 6.12 2.67 -10.38
CA ALA A 50 7.01 3.41 -9.48
C ALA A 50 8.23 3.97 -10.24
N ARG A 51 8.83 3.16 -11.12
CA ARG A 51 9.94 3.59 -11.99
C ARG A 51 9.53 4.73 -12.94
N SER A 52 8.36 4.64 -13.54
CA SER A 52 7.87 5.63 -14.48
C SER A 52 7.47 6.95 -13.81
N LEU A 53 6.95 6.89 -12.58
CA LEU A 53 6.62 8.07 -11.78
C LEU A 53 7.86 8.81 -11.29
N GLY A 54 8.94 8.09 -10.99
CA GLY A 54 10.21 8.67 -10.56
C GLY A 54 10.02 9.68 -9.41
N PRO A 55 10.58 10.90 -9.52
CA PRO A 55 10.53 11.89 -8.43
C PRO A 55 9.14 12.47 -8.17
N THR A 56 8.14 12.18 -9.00
CA THR A 56 6.76 12.59 -8.74
C THR A 56 6.04 11.67 -7.77
N LEU A 57 6.54 10.44 -7.57
CA LEU A 57 6.06 9.54 -6.53
C LEU A 57 6.39 10.11 -5.16
N ARG A 58 5.38 10.45 -4.37
CA ARG A 58 5.54 11.08 -3.05
C ARG A 58 4.91 10.29 -1.92
N HIS A 59 4.01 9.40 -2.25
CA HIS A 59 3.30 8.61 -1.26
C HIS A 59 3.07 7.20 -1.81
N LEU A 60 3.36 6.20 -0.99
CA LEU A 60 3.10 4.80 -1.31
C LEU A 60 2.15 4.21 -0.27
N HIS A 61 1.06 3.62 -0.74
CA HIS A 61 0.29 2.67 0.06
C HIS A 61 0.91 1.29 -0.13
N LEU A 62 1.59 0.82 0.92
CA LEU A 62 2.19 -0.51 0.95
C LEU A 62 1.11 -1.52 1.31
N THR A 63 0.72 -2.24 0.34
CA THR A 63 -0.24 -3.34 0.35
C THR A 63 0.16 -4.31 -0.75
N ASP A 64 -0.57 -5.39 -0.92
CA ASP A 64 -0.44 -6.29 -2.06
C ASP A 64 -1.82 -6.56 -2.64
N GLY A 65 -1.88 -7.17 -3.79
CA GLY A 65 -3.13 -7.49 -4.46
C GLY A 65 -2.93 -8.45 -5.62
N VAL A 66 -4.03 -8.85 -6.21
CA VAL A 66 -4.04 -9.68 -7.41
C VAL A 66 -4.92 -9.02 -8.49
N PRO A 67 -4.68 -9.30 -9.77
CA PRO A 67 -5.55 -8.81 -10.83
C PRO A 67 -6.97 -9.33 -10.64
N GLY A 68 -7.95 -8.44 -10.68
CA GLY A 68 -9.34 -8.84 -10.52
C GLY A 68 -10.27 -7.68 -10.20
N PRO A 69 -11.55 -7.97 -9.98
CA PRO A 69 -12.56 -6.95 -9.71
C PRO A 69 -12.56 -6.47 -8.25
N LEU A 70 -11.79 -7.10 -7.39
CA LEU A 70 -11.72 -6.80 -5.96
C LEU A 70 -10.43 -6.08 -5.65
N ASP A 71 -10.54 -5.09 -4.77
CA ASP A 71 -9.41 -4.40 -4.20
C ASP A 71 -9.12 -5.02 -2.83
N ASP A 72 -8.22 -6.00 -2.81
CA ASP A 72 -8.06 -6.91 -1.69
C ASP A 72 -7.25 -6.32 -0.54
N HIS A 73 -6.33 -5.41 -0.81
CA HIS A 73 -5.39 -4.84 0.17
C HIS A 73 -4.74 -5.92 1.05
N LEU A 74 -4.09 -6.88 0.37
CA LEU A 74 -3.42 -8.01 1.02
C LEU A 74 -2.17 -7.57 1.78
N LEU A 75 -1.71 -8.40 2.70
CA LEU A 75 -0.39 -8.21 3.30
C LEU A 75 0.70 -8.32 2.24
N PRO A 76 1.77 -7.49 2.31
CA PRO A 76 2.89 -7.57 1.37
C PRO A 76 3.44 -8.99 1.24
N GLY A 77 3.57 -9.47 0.00
CA GLY A 77 3.99 -10.84 -0.33
C GLY A 77 2.86 -11.87 -0.39
N GLN A 78 1.60 -11.47 -0.20
CA GLN A 78 0.44 -12.37 -0.33
C GLN A 78 -0.30 -12.23 -1.67
N GLY A 79 0.04 -11.24 -2.46
CA GLY A 79 -0.48 -11.01 -3.80
C GLY A 79 0.51 -11.38 -4.90
N ASN A 80 0.44 -10.66 -6.01
CA ASN A 80 1.30 -10.89 -7.16
C ASN A 80 2.22 -9.71 -7.51
N GLN A 81 2.23 -8.67 -6.69
CA GLN A 81 3.06 -7.49 -6.94
C GLN A 81 4.44 -7.64 -6.30
N ASP A 82 5.45 -7.10 -6.96
CA ASP A 82 6.80 -7.04 -6.40
C ASP A 82 6.94 -5.90 -5.38
N CYS A 83 6.28 -6.04 -4.23
CA CYS A 83 6.31 -5.07 -3.14
C CYS A 83 7.74 -4.78 -2.67
N ALA A 84 8.59 -5.81 -2.58
CA ALA A 84 9.98 -5.67 -2.18
C ALA A 84 10.78 -4.86 -3.21
N GLY A 85 10.58 -5.14 -4.49
CA GLY A 85 11.20 -4.39 -5.59
C GLY A 85 10.79 -2.91 -5.60
N VAL A 86 9.51 -2.61 -5.32
CA VAL A 86 9.02 -1.23 -5.19
C VAL A 86 9.77 -0.51 -4.08
N LEU A 87 9.84 -1.07 -2.87
CA LEU A 87 10.52 -0.45 -1.73
C LEU A 87 12.02 -0.26 -2.00
N LYS A 88 12.71 -1.26 -2.53
CA LYS A 88 14.14 -1.16 -2.91
C LYS A 88 14.37 -0.08 -3.97
N HIS A 89 13.49 0.02 -4.96
CA HIS A 89 13.56 1.08 -5.96
C HIS A 89 13.42 2.47 -5.31
N MET A 90 12.52 2.64 -4.36
CA MET A 90 12.31 3.88 -3.66
C MET A 90 13.56 4.29 -2.84
N VAL A 91 14.18 3.34 -2.15
CA VAL A 91 15.47 3.58 -1.45
C VAL A 91 16.54 4.04 -2.43
N ALA A 92 16.71 3.29 -3.53
CA ALA A 92 17.74 3.58 -4.54
C ALA A 92 17.56 4.96 -5.22
N THR A 93 16.33 5.50 -5.24
CA THR A 93 16.01 6.79 -5.85
C THR A 93 15.93 7.95 -4.84
N GLY A 94 16.20 7.70 -3.56
CA GLY A 94 16.19 8.73 -2.53
C GLY A 94 14.77 9.23 -2.18
N PHE A 95 13.78 8.36 -2.26
CA PHE A 95 12.38 8.70 -2.02
C PHE A 95 12.15 9.38 -0.67
N GLU A 96 12.71 8.84 0.42
CA GLU A 96 12.58 9.39 1.76
C GLU A 96 13.29 10.77 1.88
N ALA A 97 14.50 10.87 1.36
CA ALA A 97 15.24 12.13 1.33
C ALA A 97 14.49 13.22 0.55
N GLY A 98 13.68 12.83 -0.42
CA GLY A 98 12.76 13.69 -1.16
C GLY A 98 11.48 14.04 -0.41
N GLY A 99 11.28 13.59 0.84
CA GLY A 99 10.07 13.79 1.64
C GLY A 99 8.94 12.81 1.30
N GLY A 100 9.26 11.67 0.69
CA GLY A 100 8.30 10.61 0.40
C GLY A 100 7.85 9.88 1.67
N GLN A 101 6.64 9.33 1.65
CA GLN A 101 6.04 8.60 2.77
C GLN A 101 5.50 7.25 2.33
N VAL A 102 5.71 6.23 3.17
CA VAL A 102 5.14 4.90 3.02
C VAL A 102 4.13 4.66 4.12
N VAL A 103 2.92 4.27 3.75
CA VAL A 103 1.84 3.90 4.68
C VAL A 103 1.45 2.45 4.42
N VAL A 104 1.44 1.63 5.47
CA VAL A 104 0.89 0.27 5.39
C VAL A 104 -0.63 0.37 5.36
N GLU A 105 -1.24 -0.09 4.28
CA GLU A 105 -2.69 -0.09 4.09
C GLU A 105 -3.17 -1.51 3.74
N VAL A 106 -3.57 -2.26 4.76
CA VAL A 106 -3.97 -3.66 4.60
C VAL A 106 -5.36 -3.94 5.16
N THR A 107 -6.12 -4.78 4.50
CA THR A 107 -7.46 -5.18 4.95
C THR A 107 -7.36 -6.15 6.10
N THR A 108 -7.95 -5.78 7.25
CA THR A 108 -7.96 -6.61 8.47
C THR A 108 -9.37 -6.98 8.93
N ARG A 109 -10.40 -6.74 8.13
CA ARG A 109 -11.82 -6.88 8.53
C ARG A 109 -12.20 -8.30 8.94
N SER A 110 -11.66 -9.31 8.27
CA SER A 110 -11.94 -10.72 8.56
C SER A 110 -11.01 -11.33 9.62
N MET A 111 -10.06 -10.55 10.15
CA MET A 111 -9.05 -11.03 11.08
C MET A 111 -9.52 -10.90 12.53
N THR A 112 -9.18 -11.89 13.37
CA THR A 112 -9.25 -11.76 14.82
C THR A 112 -8.29 -10.69 15.32
N ALA A 113 -8.44 -10.24 16.57
CA ALA A 113 -7.54 -9.23 17.14
C ALA A 113 -6.06 -9.67 17.15
N ALA A 114 -5.80 -10.95 17.42
CA ALA A 114 -4.44 -11.51 17.40
C ALA A 114 -3.87 -11.54 15.99
N GLN A 115 -4.63 -12.04 15.00
CA GLN A 115 -4.22 -12.08 13.60
C GLN A 115 -3.97 -10.68 13.03
N ARG A 116 -4.79 -9.70 13.42
CA ARG A 116 -4.60 -8.30 13.02
C ARG A 116 -3.29 -7.73 13.54
N LEU A 117 -2.99 -7.96 14.81
CA LEU A 117 -1.73 -7.50 15.41
C LEU A 117 -0.53 -8.14 14.73
N GLU A 118 -0.57 -9.45 14.52
CA GLU A 118 0.48 -10.21 13.83
C GLU A 118 0.66 -9.75 12.37
N GLY A 119 -0.44 -9.60 11.62
CA GLY A 119 -0.40 -9.14 10.24
C GLY A 119 0.17 -7.74 10.09
N LEU A 120 -0.24 -6.80 10.96
CA LEU A 120 0.32 -5.44 10.93
C LEU A 120 1.80 -5.42 11.34
N ALA A 121 2.20 -6.23 12.33
CA ALA A 121 3.61 -6.36 12.72
C ALA A 121 4.44 -6.92 11.56
N SER A 122 3.94 -7.96 10.87
CA SER A 122 4.59 -8.54 9.69
C SER A 122 4.73 -7.53 8.55
N ALA A 123 3.69 -6.77 8.24
CA ALA A 123 3.74 -5.74 7.19
C ALA A 123 4.73 -4.62 7.52
N LEU A 124 4.81 -4.20 8.78
CA LEU A 124 5.80 -3.22 9.23
C LEU A 124 7.23 -3.77 9.20
N ALA A 125 7.43 -5.03 9.58
CA ALA A 125 8.73 -5.69 9.50
C ALA A 125 9.18 -5.78 8.03
N PHE A 126 8.29 -6.19 7.12
CA PHE A 126 8.56 -6.21 5.69
C PHE A 126 8.96 -4.83 5.14
N ALA A 127 8.23 -3.78 5.53
CA ALA A 127 8.55 -2.43 5.10
C ALA A 127 9.95 -2.01 5.56
N ARG A 128 10.30 -2.25 6.82
CA ARG A 128 11.61 -1.93 7.40
C ARG A 128 12.74 -2.70 6.76
N GLU A 129 12.58 -4.00 6.58
CA GLU A 129 13.58 -4.84 5.92
C GLU A 129 14.00 -4.29 4.55
N HIS A 130 13.04 -3.77 3.79
CA HIS A 130 13.30 -3.32 2.42
C HIS A 130 13.56 -1.81 2.28
N LEU A 131 13.25 -1.02 3.32
CA LEU A 131 13.57 0.42 3.36
C LEU A 131 14.88 0.72 4.11
N GLU A 132 15.15 0.03 5.23
CA GLU A 132 16.25 0.37 6.14
C GLU A 132 17.48 -0.54 5.96
N GLY A 133 17.42 -1.53 5.08
CA GLY A 133 18.55 -2.46 4.86
C GLY A 133 18.81 -3.43 6.00
N GLY A 134 17.82 -3.69 6.87
CA GLY A 134 17.76 -4.90 7.68
C GLY A 134 18.09 -4.80 9.17
N GLU A 135 18.07 -3.65 9.82
CA GLU A 135 18.02 -3.63 11.30
C GLU A 135 16.58 -3.49 11.80
N PRO A 136 16.09 -4.39 12.68
CA PRO A 136 14.75 -4.27 13.23
C PRO A 136 14.68 -3.09 14.19
N ALA A 137 13.91 -2.06 13.83
CA ALA A 137 13.62 -0.96 14.72
C ALA A 137 12.88 -1.48 15.97
N HIS A 138 13.33 -1.06 17.14
CA HIS A 138 12.69 -1.32 18.42
C HIS A 138 11.26 -0.78 18.39
N ILE A 139 10.25 -1.65 18.48
CA ILE A 139 8.85 -1.25 18.61
C ILE A 139 8.63 -0.88 20.08
N PRO A 140 8.40 0.40 20.43
CA PRO A 140 8.07 0.76 21.80
C PRO A 140 6.75 0.10 22.19
N GLU A 141 6.70 -0.49 23.38
CA GLU A 141 5.48 -1.09 23.91
C GLU A 141 4.34 -0.06 23.91
N PRO A 142 3.11 -0.47 23.54
CA PRO A 142 1.98 0.44 23.51
C PRO A 142 1.68 0.95 24.92
N THR A 143 1.88 2.24 25.15
CA THR A 143 1.46 2.90 26.39
C THR A 143 -0.06 2.79 26.53
N ARG A 144 -0.55 1.95 27.43
CA ARG A 144 -1.97 1.84 27.76
C ARG A 144 -2.46 3.17 28.35
N LYS A 145 -3.00 4.03 27.51
CA LYS A 145 -3.84 5.13 28.01
C LYS A 145 -5.09 4.55 28.65
N ARG A 146 -5.20 4.63 29.99
CA ARG A 146 -6.44 4.30 30.68
C ARG A 146 -7.48 5.36 30.29
N TYR A 147 -8.44 4.98 29.47
CA TYR A 147 -9.66 5.76 29.32
C TYR A 147 -10.41 5.72 30.67
N ARG A 148 -10.45 6.84 31.38
CA ARG A 148 -11.39 7.02 32.49
C ARG A 148 -12.76 7.13 31.85
N ARG A 149 -13.64 6.20 32.19
CA ARG A 149 -15.07 6.38 31.93
C ARG A 149 -15.53 7.50 32.88
N GLY A 150 -16.00 8.62 32.32
CA GLY A 150 -16.82 9.62 33.02
C GLY A 150 -18.29 9.23 32.95
#